data_0cad25f25f89388fe5905a52cebbfb10
#
_entry.id   0cad25f25f89388fe5905a52cebbfb10
#
_cell.length_a   1.000
_cell.length_b   1.000
_cell.length_c   1.000
_cell.angle_alpha   90.00
_cell.angle_beta   90.00
_cell.angle_gamma   90.00
#
_symmetry.space_group_name_H-M   'P 1'
#
loop_
_entity.id
_entity.type
_entity.pdbx_description
1 polymer ?
#
loop_
_entity_poly.entity_id
_entity_poly.type
_entity_poly.pdbx_seq_one_letter_code
_entity_poly.pdbx_strand_id
1 'polypeptide(L)'
;GRLPGVVAVSNTSEPGYDGATITVRGVNTFGKADPLVVVDGVPGRSLERIDPSTIETMSVLKDASAAIYGAQAANGVILITTKRGKAGKPRVGFTYNYGIAAPTVIPEMTNAVEYATLMNEIDKYAGNKGRYTVDDLRLYADGSDPWGHPDTDWFNETLKSWSPQTYANATIDGGTENVKYFVSVSAK
;
A
#
# COMPACT_ATOMS: atom_id res chain seq x y z
N GLY A 1 16.72 -5.14 1.94
CA GLY A 1 17.73 -4.14 2.28
C GLY A 1 17.14 -2.73 2.24
N ARG A 2 17.59 -1.83 3.10
CA ARG A 2 17.14 -0.43 3.10
C ARG A 2 18.02 0.35 2.11
N LEU A 3 17.39 1.07 1.19
CA LEU A 3 18.10 1.98 0.30
C LEU A 3 18.34 3.31 1.05
N PRO A 4 19.59 3.79 1.15
CA PRO A 4 19.90 5.04 1.86
C PRO A 4 19.20 6.23 1.21
N GLY A 5 18.49 7.03 2.03
CA GLY A 5 17.81 8.25 1.59
C GLY A 5 16.50 8.03 0.82
N VAL A 6 15.93 6.84 0.89
CA VAL A 6 14.59 6.54 0.41
C VAL A 6 13.68 6.33 1.61
N VAL A 7 12.57 7.02 1.63
CA VAL A 7 11.51 6.86 2.64
C VAL A 7 10.29 6.31 1.90
N ALA A 8 9.78 5.19 2.35
CA ALA A 8 8.52 4.62 1.89
C ALA A 8 7.51 4.73 3.02
N VAL A 9 6.41 5.40 2.76
CA VAL A 9 5.32 5.61 3.72
C VAL A 9 4.04 5.05 3.10
N SER A 10 3.39 4.13 3.80
CA SER A 10 2.03 3.73 3.45
C SER A 10 1.08 4.81 3.98
N ASN A 11 0.41 5.51 3.08
CA ASN A 11 -0.49 6.61 3.44
C ASN A 11 -1.93 6.14 3.66
N THR A 12 -2.23 4.91 3.29
CA THR A 12 -3.56 4.32 3.44
C THR A 12 -3.45 3.07 4.29
N SER A 13 -4.37 2.95 5.24
CA SER A 13 -4.56 1.72 6.02
C SER A 13 -5.67 0.86 5.41
N GLU A 14 -6.02 1.08 4.14
CA GLU A 14 -7.05 0.29 3.47
C GLU A 14 -6.60 -1.15 3.30
N PRO A 15 -7.42 -2.11 3.72
CA PRO A 15 -7.15 -3.52 3.52
C PRO A 15 -7.02 -3.85 2.03
N GLY A 16 -5.91 -4.47 1.64
CA GLY A 16 -5.65 -4.85 0.25
C GLY A 16 -5.01 -3.77 -0.62
N TYR A 17 -4.77 -2.57 -0.10
CA TYR A 17 -4.01 -1.52 -0.77
C TYR A 17 -2.61 -1.42 -0.18
N ASP A 18 -1.65 -2.06 -0.83
CA ASP A 18 -0.23 -2.10 -0.40
C ASP A 18 0.63 -0.97 -1.02
N GLY A 19 -0.01 0.01 -1.66
CA GLY A 19 0.68 1.14 -2.29
C GLY A 19 1.41 2.00 -1.27
N ALA A 20 2.73 2.12 -1.41
CA ALA A 20 3.54 3.01 -0.60
C ALA A 20 3.97 4.22 -1.42
N THR A 21 3.79 5.41 -0.87
CA THR A 21 4.40 6.62 -1.41
C THR A 21 5.90 6.58 -1.12
N ILE A 22 6.68 6.59 -2.18
CA ILE A 22 8.14 6.56 -2.08
C ILE A 22 8.66 7.97 -2.33
N THR A 23 9.41 8.49 -1.38
CA THR A 23 10.09 9.78 -1.52
C THR A 23 11.59 9.62 -1.40
N VAL A 24 12.33 10.39 -2.20
CA VAL A 24 13.79 10.46 -2.15
C VAL A 24 14.16 11.80 -1.52
N ARG A 25 14.79 11.79 -0.33
CA ARG A 25 15.16 12.97 0.46
C ARG A 25 13.98 13.83 0.97
N GLY A 26 12.79 13.26 1.11
CA GLY A 26 11.61 13.99 1.61
C GLY A 26 10.83 14.72 0.53
N VAL A 27 9.85 15.51 0.95
CA VAL A 27 8.94 16.27 0.05
C VAL A 27 9.54 17.64 -0.17
N ASN A 28 10.01 17.93 -1.39
CA ASN A 28 10.62 19.20 -1.77
C ASN A 28 9.72 20.05 -2.68
N THR A 29 8.51 19.59 -3.00
CA THR A 29 7.59 20.29 -3.92
C THR A 29 6.18 20.29 -3.34
N PHE A 30 5.39 21.32 -3.68
CA PHE A 30 3.95 21.37 -3.38
C PHE A 30 3.10 20.46 -4.29
N GLY A 31 3.72 19.78 -5.27
CA GLY A 31 3.07 18.86 -6.19
C GLY A 31 3.41 17.40 -5.89
N LYS A 32 3.43 16.57 -6.93
CA LYS A 32 3.83 15.16 -6.81
C LYS A 32 5.31 15.06 -6.46
N ALA A 33 5.62 14.43 -5.34
CA ALA A 33 6.99 14.22 -4.87
C ALA A 33 7.55 12.84 -5.29
N ASP A 34 6.84 12.11 -6.15
CA ASP A 34 7.25 10.78 -6.60
C ASP A 34 8.55 10.86 -7.40
N PRO A 35 9.50 9.96 -7.14
CA PRO A 35 10.70 9.85 -7.95
C PRO A 35 10.39 9.26 -9.33
N LEU A 36 11.21 9.59 -10.32
CA LEU A 36 11.12 8.97 -11.64
C LEU A 36 11.62 7.52 -11.57
N VAL A 37 10.79 6.56 -11.95
CA VAL A 37 11.19 5.16 -12.05
C VAL A 37 11.65 4.85 -13.47
N VAL A 38 12.87 4.36 -13.59
CA VAL A 38 13.49 3.95 -14.87
C VAL A 38 13.81 2.46 -14.80
N VAL A 39 13.24 1.68 -15.70
CA VAL A 39 13.43 0.22 -15.77
C VAL A 39 14.11 -0.13 -17.07
N ASP A 40 15.30 -0.70 -16.97
CA ASP A 40 16.15 -1.07 -18.13
C ASP A 40 16.33 0.09 -19.13
N GLY A 41 16.45 1.31 -18.62
CA GLY A 41 16.58 2.53 -19.41
C GLY A 41 15.27 3.17 -19.88
N VAL A 42 14.12 2.55 -19.63
CA VAL A 42 12.80 3.08 -20.01
C VAL A 42 12.16 3.82 -18.81
N PRO A 43 11.94 5.14 -18.91
CA PRO A 43 11.33 5.92 -17.83
C PRO A 43 9.80 5.77 -17.78
N GLY A 44 9.22 6.12 -16.61
CA GLY A 44 7.78 6.27 -16.43
C GLY A 44 7.00 4.99 -16.12
N ARG A 45 7.68 3.91 -15.75
CA ARG A 45 7.01 2.70 -15.29
C ARG A 45 6.58 2.80 -13.82
N SER A 46 5.41 2.25 -13.49
CA SER A 46 4.96 2.14 -12.10
C SER A 46 5.76 1.05 -11.38
N LEU A 47 6.30 1.38 -10.20
CA LEU A 47 7.02 0.43 -9.36
C LEU A 47 6.14 -0.72 -8.88
N GLU A 48 4.86 -0.46 -8.63
CA GLU A 48 3.88 -1.46 -8.16
C GLU A 48 3.65 -2.61 -9.16
N ARG A 49 3.89 -2.34 -10.46
CA ARG A 49 3.71 -3.33 -11.53
C ARG A 49 4.94 -4.17 -11.80
N ILE A 50 6.03 -3.93 -11.07
CA ILE A 50 7.28 -4.65 -11.24
C ILE A 50 7.32 -5.78 -10.21
N ASP A 51 7.46 -7.01 -10.69
CA ASP A 51 7.65 -8.14 -9.79
C ASP A 51 9.05 -8.06 -9.16
N PRO A 52 9.16 -7.97 -7.83
CA PRO A 52 10.45 -7.89 -7.14
C PRO A 52 11.40 -9.05 -7.47
N SER A 53 10.86 -10.23 -7.80
CA SER A 53 11.65 -11.40 -8.15
C SER A 53 12.43 -11.24 -9.47
N THR A 54 11.98 -10.32 -10.34
CA THR A 54 12.62 -10.03 -11.63
C THR A 54 13.72 -8.98 -11.53
N ILE A 55 13.83 -8.29 -10.39
CA ILE A 55 14.84 -7.25 -10.19
C ILE A 55 16.20 -7.87 -9.92
N GLU A 56 17.21 -7.43 -10.66
CA GLU A 56 18.62 -7.77 -10.41
C GLU A 56 19.28 -6.73 -9.50
N THR A 57 19.13 -5.44 -9.84
CA THR A 57 19.65 -4.33 -9.06
C THR A 57 18.68 -3.17 -9.00
N MET A 58 18.72 -2.44 -7.88
CA MET A 58 17.99 -1.19 -7.70
C MET A 58 18.97 -0.15 -7.16
N SER A 59 19.02 1.00 -7.84
CA SER A 59 19.87 2.13 -7.47
C SER A 59 19.07 3.41 -7.42
N VAL A 60 19.44 4.34 -6.55
CA VAL A 60 18.79 5.63 -6.44
C VAL A 60 19.77 6.73 -6.86
N LEU A 61 19.42 7.41 -7.93
CA LEU A 61 20.18 8.55 -8.43
C LEU A 61 19.62 9.84 -7.85
N LYS A 62 20.52 10.72 -7.42
CA LYS A 62 20.21 11.99 -6.76
C LYS A 62 21.06 13.09 -7.35
N ASP A 63 20.55 14.32 -7.26
CA ASP A 63 21.30 15.51 -7.63
C ASP A 63 21.82 15.46 -9.09
N ALA A 64 23.10 15.74 -9.30
CA ALA A 64 23.72 15.77 -10.62
C ALA A 64 23.59 14.45 -11.40
N SER A 65 23.57 13.29 -10.72
CA SER A 65 23.41 11.99 -11.38
C SER A 65 22.01 11.77 -11.95
N ALA A 66 20.99 12.44 -11.38
CA ALA A 66 19.62 12.39 -11.88
C ALA A 66 19.39 13.35 -13.06
N ALA A 67 20.25 14.36 -13.23
CA ALA A 67 20.08 15.42 -14.24
C ALA A 67 20.03 14.90 -15.68
N ILE A 68 20.63 13.74 -15.98
CA ILE A 68 20.57 13.09 -17.30
C ILE A 68 19.16 12.73 -17.74
N TYR A 69 18.22 12.61 -16.78
CA TYR A 69 16.80 12.31 -17.04
C TYR A 69 15.92 13.57 -17.12
N GLY A 70 16.55 14.77 -17.08
CA GLY A 70 15.88 16.06 -17.25
C GLY A 70 15.00 16.47 -16.07
N ALA A 71 14.05 17.38 -16.33
CA ALA A 71 13.19 17.98 -15.29
C ALA A 71 12.31 16.98 -14.54
N GLN A 72 11.96 15.85 -15.16
CA GLN A 72 11.17 14.80 -14.53
C GLN A 72 11.90 14.09 -13.38
N ALA A 73 13.21 14.23 -13.31
CA ALA A 73 14.07 13.66 -12.29
C ALA A 73 14.32 14.59 -11.08
N ALA A 74 13.62 15.71 -11.00
CA ALA A 74 13.81 16.70 -9.92
C ALA A 74 13.63 16.09 -8.51
N ASN A 75 12.76 15.08 -8.38
CA ASN A 75 12.53 14.36 -7.12
C ASN A 75 13.41 13.09 -6.96
N GLY A 76 14.45 12.96 -7.79
CA GLY A 76 15.32 11.79 -7.84
C GLY A 76 14.86 10.72 -8.83
N VAL A 77 15.71 9.73 -9.07
CA VAL A 77 15.45 8.62 -10.01
C VAL A 77 15.70 7.30 -9.30
N ILE A 78 14.75 6.38 -9.43
CA ILE A 78 14.93 4.98 -9.05
C ILE A 78 15.26 4.21 -10.32
N LEU A 79 16.50 3.76 -10.43
CA LEU A 79 16.99 2.97 -11.55
C LEU A 79 16.87 1.48 -11.20
N ILE A 80 16.14 0.74 -12.00
CA ILE A 80 15.91 -0.69 -11.84
C ILE A 80 16.50 -1.40 -13.06
N THR A 81 17.34 -2.39 -12.79
CA THR A 81 17.84 -3.33 -13.81
C THR A 81 17.20 -4.67 -13.56
N THR A 82 16.57 -5.24 -14.58
CA THR A 82 15.95 -6.57 -14.50
C THR A 82 16.94 -7.67 -14.77
N LYS A 83 16.65 -8.85 -14.23
CA LYS A 83 17.44 -10.07 -14.46
C LYS A 83 17.44 -10.42 -15.94
N ARG A 84 18.60 -10.80 -16.43
CA ARG A 84 18.79 -11.28 -17.81
C ARG A 84 19.28 -12.72 -17.79
N GLY A 85 18.98 -13.45 -18.86
CA GLY A 85 19.51 -14.80 -19.05
C GLY A 85 21.04 -14.81 -19.10
N LYS A 86 21.63 -15.87 -18.57
CA LYS A 86 23.09 -16.11 -18.61
C LYS A 86 23.37 -17.27 -19.52
N ALA A 87 24.50 -17.23 -20.22
CA ALA A 87 24.96 -18.38 -21.02
C ALA A 87 25.19 -19.58 -20.08
N GLY A 88 24.71 -20.74 -20.49
CA GLY A 88 24.85 -21.98 -19.73
C GLY A 88 23.61 -22.86 -19.83
N LYS A 89 23.63 -23.97 -19.10
CA LYS A 89 22.49 -24.89 -19.01
C LYS A 89 21.26 -24.20 -18.40
N PRO A 90 20.05 -24.56 -18.82
CA PRO A 90 18.82 -24.04 -18.22
C PRO A 90 18.81 -24.21 -16.70
N ARG A 91 18.49 -23.17 -15.99
CA ARG A 91 18.29 -23.16 -14.53
C ARG A 91 16.84 -22.82 -14.24
N VAL A 92 16.21 -23.63 -13.42
CA VAL A 92 14.84 -23.44 -12.98
C VAL A 92 14.87 -23.01 -11.53
N GLY A 93 14.19 -21.93 -11.22
CA GLY A 93 13.97 -21.45 -9.86
C GLY A 93 12.48 -21.47 -9.53
N PHE A 94 12.14 -21.83 -8.30
CA PHE A 94 10.77 -21.74 -7.79
C PHE A 94 10.81 -21.10 -6.41
N THR A 95 9.93 -20.14 -6.20
CA THR A 95 9.74 -19.46 -4.91
C THR A 95 8.26 -19.49 -4.55
N TYR A 96 7.96 -19.92 -3.34
CA TYR A 96 6.62 -19.90 -2.79
C TYR A 96 6.66 -19.23 -1.43
N ASN A 97 5.85 -18.20 -1.25
CA ASN A 97 5.68 -17.51 0.01
C ASN A 97 4.22 -17.62 0.45
N TYR A 98 4.03 -17.99 1.69
CA TYR A 98 2.74 -17.97 2.37
C TYR A 98 2.84 -17.02 3.56
N GLY A 99 1.89 -16.13 3.67
CA GLY A 99 1.81 -15.14 4.74
C GLY A 99 0.40 -14.99 5.27
N ILE A 100 0.30 -14.35 6.41
CA ILE A 100 -0.97 -13.95 7.02
C ILE A 100 -0.91 -12.44 7.18
N ALA A 101 -1.91 -11.75 6.65
CA ALA A 101 -2.12 -10.32 6.86
C ALA A 101 -3.26 -10.11 7.85
N ALA A 102 -3.05 -9.21 8.80
CA ALA A 102 -4.08 -8.78 9.74
C ALA A 102 -4.01 -7.26 9.90
N PRO A 103 -5.14 -6.58 10.19
CA PRO A 103 -5.11 -5.18 10.55
C PRO A 103 -4.21 -4.97 11.79
N THR A 104 -3.28 -4.03 11.73
CA THR A 104 -2.39 -3.73 12.86
C THR A 104 -3.07 -2.88 13.92
N VAL A 105 -3.98 -2.01 13.51
CA VAL A 105 -4.78 -1.15 14.38
C VAL A 105 -6.16 -1.02 13.76
N ILE A 106 -7.17 -1.31 14.54
CA ILE A 106 -8.57 -0.96 14.22
C ILE A 106 -8.94 0.17 15.18
N PRO A 107 -9.39 1.33 14.67
CA PRO A 107 -9.81 2.43 15.55
C PRO A 107 -10.97 1.97 16.43
N GLU A 108 -10.90 2.29 17.73
CA GLU A 108 -12.06 2.18 18.59
C GLU A 108 -13.05 3.29 18.25
N MET A 109 -14.23 2.91 17.83
CA MET A 109 -15.31 3.83 17.50
C MET A 109 -16.27 3.93 18.67
N THR A 110 -16.88 5.09 18.84
CA THR A 110 -17.97 5.26 19.80
C THR A 110 -19.17 4.41 19.38
N ASN A 111 -19.87 3.84 20.35
CA ASN A 111 -21.15 3.19 20.09
C ASN A 111 -22.25 4.22 19.81
N ALA A 112 -23.43 3.76 19.38
CA ALA A 112 -24.52 4.65 18.99
C ALA A 112 -25.01 5.54 20.14
N VAL A 113 -25.03 5.03 21.38
CA VAL A 113 -25.44 5.80 22.57
C VAL A 113 -24.43 6.91 22.86
N GLU A 114 -23.15 6.60 22.86
CA GLU A 114 -22.08 7.57 23.10
C GLU A 114 -22.10 8.65 22.02
N TYR A 115 -22.23 8.26 20.75
CA TYR A 115 -22.33 9.20 19.64
C TYR A 115 -23.53 10.13 19.79
N ALA A 116 -24.73 9.58 20.05
CA ALA A 116 -25.95 10.36 20.21
C ALA A 116 -25.87 11.33 21.41
N THR A 117 -25.26 10.89 22.51
CA THR A 117 -25.03 11.71 23.71
C THR A 117 -24.09 12.87 23.39
N LEU A 118 -22.94 12.60 22.76
CA LEU A 118 -21.97 13.64 22.36
C LEU A 118 -22.58 14.66 21.40
N MET A 119 -23.39 14.19 20.44
CA MET A 119 -24.07 15.10 19.51
C MET A 119 -25.08 16.00 20.20
N ASN A 120 -25.81 15.48 21.19
CA ASN A 120 -26.70 16.30 22.01
C ASN A 120 -25.94 17.34 22.86
N GLU A 121 -24.77 16.99 23.37
CA GLU A 121 -23.91 17.93 24.09
C GLU A 121 -23.40 19.04 23.16
N ILE A 122 -22.96 18.71 21.96
CA ILE A 122 -22.55 19.71 20.96
C ILE A 122 -23.69 20.65 20.62
N ASP A 123 -24.90 20.14 20.40
CA ASP A 123 -26.08 20.95 20.13
C ASP A 123 -26.39 21.89 21.31
N LYS A 124 -26.30 21.39 22.53
CA LYS A 124 -26.50 22.20 23.74
C LYS A 124 -25.48 23.33 23.87
N TYR A 125 -24.19 23.06 23.61
CA TYR A 125 -23.14 24.10 23.62
C TYR A 125 -23.33 25.12 22.49
N ALA A 126 -23.93 24.73 21.38
CA ALA A 126 -24.30 25.62 20.28
C ALA A 126 -25.60 26.40 20.51
N GLY A 127 -26.26 26.21 21.67
CA GLY A 127 -27.56 26.83 22.00
C GLY A 127 -28.75 26.21 21.27
N ASN A 128 -28.58 25.03 20.69
CA ASN A 128 -29.62 24.30 19.98
C ASN A 128 -30.31 23.27 20.90
N LYS A 129 -31.50 22.83 20.47
CA LYS A 129 -32.14 21.67 21.07
C LYS A 129 -31.42 20.40 20.60
N GLY A 130 -31.15 19.47 21.51
CA GLY A 130 -30.57 18.19 21.15
C GLY A 130 -31.40 17.46 20.08
N ARG A 131 -30.73 16.82 19.16
CA ARG A 131 -31.31 16.09 18.01
C ARG A 131 -31.83 14.70 18.35
N TYR A 132 -31.33 14.09 19.42
CA TYR A 132 -31.76 12.79 19.92
C TYR A 132 -32.60 12.98 21.21
N THR A 133 -33.72 12.31 21.27
CA THR A 133 -34.60 12.33 22.44
C THR A 133 -34.08 11.35 23.52
N VAL A 134 -34.65 11.43 24.73
CA VAL A 134 -34.36 10.47 25.81
C VAL A 134 -34.80 9.06 25.42
N ASP A 135 -35.89 8.94 24.65
CA ASP A 135 -36.33 7.63 24.14
C ASP A 135 -35.39 7.07 23.08
N ASP A 136 -34.86 7.92 22.18
CA ASP A 136 -33.84 7.47 21.21
C ASP A 136 -32.60 6.92 21.92
N LEU A 137 -32.08 7.64 22.93
CA LEU A 137 -30.94 7.18 23.72
C LEU A 137 -31.21 5.84 24.43
N ARG A 138 -32.44 5.65 24.94
CA ARG A 138 -32.84 4.41 25.57
C ARG A 138 -32.89 3.25 24.54
N LEU A 139 -33.48 3.50 23.37
CA LEU A 139 -33.62 2.51 22.31
C LEU A 139 -32.24 2.07 21.76
N TYR A 140 -31.28 3.01 21.65
CA TYR A 140 -29.89 2.68 21.33
C TYR A 140 -29.22 1.86 22.44
N ALA A 141 -29.51 2.18 23.73
CA ALA A 141 -28.87 1.52 24.86
C ALA A 141 -29.37 0.10 25.10
N ASP A 142 -30.66 -0.14 24.94
CA ASP A 142 -31.27 -1.44 25.21
C ASP A 142 -31.37 -2.34 23.96
N GLY A 143 -31.08 -1.77 22.75
CA GLY A 143 -31.13 -2.52 21.50
C GLY A 143 -32.50 -3.08 21.11
N SER A 144 -33.59 -2.55 21.70
CA SER A 144 -34.96 -3.04 21.49
C SER A 144 -35.51 -2.72 20.09
N ASP A 145 -34.90 -1.76 19.39
CA ASP A 145 -35.26 -1.40 18.02
C ASP A 145 -34.04 -1.45 17.08
N PRO A 146 -33.56 -2.62 16.71
CA PRO A 146 -32.32 -2.75 15.91
C PRO A 146 -32.45 -2.22 14.48
N TRP A 147 -33.65 -1.97 13.99
CA TRP A 147 -33.89 -1.42 12.65
C TRP A 147 -33.96 0.09 12.62
N GLY A 148 -34.61 0.69 13.64
CA GLY A 148 -34.70 2.14 13.74
C GLY A 148 -33.53 2.77 14.47
N HIS A 149 -32.93 2.05 15.42
CA HIS A 149 -31.85 2.50 16.27
C HIS A 149 -30.68 1.50 16.26
N PRO A 150 -30.01 1.30 15.09
CA PRO A 150 -28.93 0.31 14.97
C PRO A 150 -27.66 0.77 15.70
N ASP A 151 -26.97 -0.19 16.31
CA ASP A 151 -25.62 -0.03 16.85
C ASP A 151 -24.73 -1.13 16.26
N THR A 152 -24.27 -0.91 15.02
CA THR A 152 -23.52 -1.91 14.26
C THR A 152 -22.04 -1.55 14.24
N ASP A 153 -21.21 -2.45 14.73
CA ASP A 153 -19.76 -2.37 14.57
C ASP A 153 -19.38 -2.79 13.16
N TRP A 154 -19.31 -1.81 12.25
CA TRP A 154 -18.98 -2.03 10.84
C TRP A 154 -17.57 -2.58 10.61
N PHE A 155 -16.64 -2.33 11.51
CA PHE A 155 -15.30 -2.93 11.40
C PHE A 155 -15.35 -4.43 11.63
N ASN A 156 -16.03 -4.89 12.65
CA ASN A 156 -16.19 -6.32 12.92
C ASN A 156 -17.03 -7.03 11.85
N GLU A 157 -18.04 -6.37 11.29
CA GLU A 157 -18.88 -6.93 10.25
C GLU A 157 -18.18 -7.02 8.87
N THR A 158 -17.30 -6.08 8.56
CA THR A 158 -16.71 -5.97 7.22
C THR A 158 -15.26 -6.46 7.15
N LEU A 159 -14.49 -6.32 8.23
CA LEU A 159 -13.08 -6.69 8.23
C LEU A 159 -12.89 -8.13 8.73
N LYS A 160 -12.12 -8.88 7.97
CA LYS A 160 -11.62 -10.18 8.45
C LYS A 160 -10.49 -9.95 9.45
N SER A 161 -10.50 -10.67 10.56
CA SER A 161 -9.43 -10.62 11.56
C SER A 161 -8.07 -10.97 10.98
N TRP A 162 -8.03 -11.82 9.96
CA TRP A 162 -6.84 -12.15 9.19
C TRP A 162 -7.21 -12.63 7.78
N SER A 163 -6.27 -12.50 6.86
CA SER A 163 -6.40 -12.96 5.48
C SER A 163 -5.13 -13.68 5.05
N PRO A 164 -5.23 -14.87 4.43
CA PRO A 164 -4.06 -15.52 3.86
C PRO A 164 -3.56 -14.75 2.63
N GLN A 165 -2.25 -14.68 2.50
CA GLN A 165 -1.59 -14.15 1.31
C GLN A 165 -0.67 -15.21 0.76
N THR A 166 -0.74 -15.44 -0.54
CA THR A 166 0.12 -16.39 -1.23
C THR A 166 0.83 -15.71 -2.37
N TYR A 167 2.09 -16.04 -2.57
CA TYR A 167 2.87 -15.62 -3.71
C TYR A 167 3.67 -16.81 -4.23
N ALA A 168 3.50 -17.11 -5.50
CA ALA A 168 4.26 -18.15 -6.20
C ALA A 168 4.96 -17.52 -7.40
N ASN A 169 6.24 -17.86 -7.58
CA ASN A 169 7.02 -17.44 -8.73
C ASN A 169 7.83 -18.60 -9.27
N ALA A 170 7.80 -18.77 -10.59
CA ALA A 170 8.65 -19.72 -11.29
C ALA A 170 9.51 -18.97 -12.31
N THR A 171 10.79 -19.27 -12.32
CA THR A 171 11.76 -18.67 -13.25
C THR A 171 12.50 -19.73 -14.01
N ILE A 172 12.84 -19.45 -15.27
CA ILE A 172 13.77 -20.24 -16.05
C ILE A 172 14.74 -19.30 -16.75
N ASP A 173 16.03 -19.54 -16.60
CA ASP A 173 17.06 -18.78 -17.27
C ASP A 173 18.11 -19.71 -17.88
N GLY A 174 18.73 -19.28 -19.00
CA GLY A 174 19.74 -20.04 -19.68
C GLY A 174 20.11 -19.42 -21.02
N GLY A 175 20.87 -20.16 -21.81
CA GLY A 175 21.18 -19.76 -23.19
C GLY A 175 22.55 -20.18 -23.66
N THR A 176 22.85 -19.79 -24.88
CA THR A 176 24.17 -19.90 -25.52
C THR A 176 24.87 -18.53 -25.46
N GLU A 177 26.07 -18.45 -26.02
CA GLU A 177 26.76 -17.15 -26.16
C GLU A 177 25.98 -16.16 -26.99
N ASN A 178 25.24 -16.62 -28.00
CA ASN A 178 24.49 -15.78 -28.94
C ASN A 178 23.06 -15.54 -28.55
N VAL A 179 22.43 -16.45 -27.81
CA VAL A 179 21.01 -16.35 -27.40
C VAL A 179 20.88 -16.63 -25.92
N LYS A 180 20.38 -15.68 -25.18
CA LYS A 180 20.13 -15.78 -23.73
C LYS A 180 18.66 -15.48 -23.43
N TYR A 181 18.06 -16.22 -22.54
CA TYR A 181 16.68 -16.05 -22.17
C TYR A 181 16.50 -16.04 -20.63
N PHE A 182 15.55 -15.24 -20.20
CA PHE A 182 15.03 -15.22 -18.84
C PHE A 182 13.50 -15.12 -18.94
N VAL A 183 12.81 -16.05 -18.32
CA VAL A 183 11.34 -16.06 -18.25
C VAL A 183 10.96 -16.16 -16.79
N SER A 184 9.98 -15.37 -16.37
CA SER A 184 9.42 -15.37 -15.01
C SER A 184 7.90 -15.34 -15.11
N VAL A 185 7.26 -16.19 -14.32
CA VAL A 185 5.80 -16.21 -14.13
C VAL A 185 5.51 -16.14 -12.66
N SER A 186 4.67 -15.21 -12.25
CA SER A 186 4.26 -15.05 -10.85
C SER A 186 2.74 -14.97 -10.72
N ALA A 187 2.26 -15.44 -9.58
CA ALA A 187 0.86 -15.34 -9.14
C ALA A 187 0.83 -14.86 -7.68
N LYS A 188 -0.14 -13.99 -7.38
CA LYS A 188 -0.42 -13.45 -6.04
C LYS A 188 -1.84 -13.77 -5.64
#